data_26daaaee27d84a2ded75db13ec455a51
#
_entry.id   26daaaee27d84a2ded75db13ec455a51
#
_cell.length_a   1.000
_cell.length_b   1.000
_cell.length_c   1.000
_cell.angle_alpha   90.00
_cell.angle_beta   90.00
_cell.angle_gamma   90.00
#
_symmetry.space_group_name_H-M   'P 1'
#
loop_
_entity.id
_entity.type
_entity.pdbx_description
1 polymer ?
#
loop_
_entity_poly.entity_id
_entity_poly.type
_entity_poly.pdbx_seq_one_letter_code
_entity_poly.pdbx_strand_id
1 'polypeptide(L)'
;KYTAAGLDEDRAALLDTGYYYDLFPSFEEVPEGVVLTYHLLENPVLKSLKITGNTVEKTEDLLALVPLKVGELMNSVELRRDVQKIQERYRADGYILAKITDLNIDKEGNLTIKINEGTIEGFKVKGNKKTKDYVILREMRQKVGEPFNAKKTQRSWQRVNNLGFFEEVSPKIVPGVNPNAVVVEWNVKEKRTGTFSVGAGYSSQDGVIGMLSVGDTNFRGTGDAVSITYEVSGDDTDAHGYSVSYRHPWIDQKQTVGTIRVYNRTYEYDDYNDDGDYIESYMRKYSGGEITLGRPVSEYSTNYITLRNRKDEY
;
A
#
# COMPACT_ATOMS: atom_id res chain seq x y z
N LYS A 1 24.45 -46.56 36.93
CA LYS A 1 23.93 -45.65 37.98
C LYS A 1 23.06 -44.62 37.31
N TYR A 2 21.79 -44.61 37.65
CA TYR A 2 20.90 -43.53 37.20
C TYR A 2 21.22 -42.26 37.98
N THR A 3 21.23 -41.12 37.27
CA THR A 3 21.37 -39.78 37.85
C THR A 3 20.15 -38.96 37.51
N ALA A 4 19.79 -37.97 38.31
CA ALA A 4 18.67 -37.08 38.02
C ALA A 4 18.87 -36.38 36.63
N ALA A 5 20.09 -35.95 36.34
CA ALA A 5 20.43 -35.35 35.04
C ALA A 5 20.21 -36.35 33.88
N GLY A 6 20.58 -37.62 34.02
CA GLY A 6 20.35 -38.62 32.97
C GLY A 6 18.87 -38.90 32.72
N LEU A 7 18.04 -38.88 33.79
CA LEU A 7 16.59 -39.02 33.66
C LEU A 7 15.95 -37.84 32.95
N ASP A 8 16.45 -36.61 33.19
CA ASP A 8 15.99 -35.41 32.54
C ASP A 8 16.39 -35.40 31.04
N GLU A 9 17.62 -35.89 30.73
CA GLU A 9 18.07 -36.07 29.32
C GLU A 9 17.21 -37.08 28.56
N ASP A 10 16.94 -38.25 29.16
CA ASP A 10 16.08 -39.29 28.57
C ASP A 10 14.67 -38.77 28.36
N ARG A 11 14.13 -38.01 29.33
CA ARG A 11 12.81 -37.40 29.26
C ARG A 11 12.77 -36.39 28.09
N ALA A 12 13.75 -35.50 27.97
CA ALA A 12 13.84 -34.54 26.89
C ALA A 12 13.92 -35.25 25.54
N ALA A 13 14.77 -36.28 25.40
CA ALA A 13 14.93 -37.03 24.18
C ALA A 13 13.64 -37.74 23.74
N LEU A 14 12.86 -38.30 24.67
CA LEU A 14 11.59 -38.94 24.35
C LEU A 14 10.51 -37.92 23.98
N LEU A 15 10.41 -36.80 24.68
CA LEU A 15 9.48 -35.70 24.33
C LEU A 15 9.82 -35.05 23.00
N ASP A 16 11.11 -34.93 22.67
CA ASP A 16 11.58 -34.37 21.37
C ASP A 16 11.22 -35.23 20.16
N THR A 17 10.84 -36.52 20.39
CA THR A 17 10.26 -37.35 19.32
C THR A 17 8.92 -36.81 18.81
N GLY A 18 8.21 -36.05 19.67
CA GLY A 18 6.94 -35.39 19.37
C GLY A 18 5.69 -36.28 19.49
N TYR A 19 5.82 -37.56 19.84
CA TYR A 19 4.68 -38.47 19.96
C TYR A 19 4.07 -38.51 21.34
N TYR A 20 4.80 -38.00 22.37
CA TYR A 20 4.39 -38.04 23.76
C TYR A 20 4.15 -36.64 24.29
N TYR A 21 3.09 -36.44 25.07
CA TYR A 21 2.85 -35.16 25.74
C TYR A 21 3.43 -35.11 27.15
N ASP A 22 3.62 -36.28 27.80
CA ASP A 22 4.32 -36.41 29.07
C ASP A 22 4.86 -37.84 29.28
N LEU A 23 5.76 -37.99 30.22
CA LEU A 23 6.24 -39.28 30.70
C LEU A 23 6.76 -39.16 32.15
N PHE A 24 6.70 -40.25 32.86
CA PHE A 24 7.24 -40.33 34.22
C PHE A 24 7.97 -41.67 34.47
N PRO A 25 9.11 -41.65 35.18
CA PRO A 25 9.85 -42.86 35.55
C PRO A 25 9.24 -43.54 36.80
N SER A 26 9.29 -44.85 36.83
CA SER A 26 9.12 -45.66 38.06
C SER A 26 10.33 -46.57 38.26
N PHE A 27 10.60 -46.90 39.52
CA PHE A 27 11.76 -47.69 39.93
C PHE A 27 11.27 -48.92 40.69
N GLU A 28 11.80 -50.07 40.35
CA GLU A 28 11.56 -51.32 41.06
C GLU A 28 12.89 -51.94 41.47
N GLU A 29 13.04 -52.25 42.71
CA GLU A 29 14.23 -52.96 43.24
C GLU A 29 14.11 -54.46 42.96
N VAL A 30 15.11 -54.99 42.27
CA VAL A 30 15.23 -56.45 41.99
C VAL A 30 16.57 -56.96 42.49
N PRO A 31 16.72 -58.29 42.68
CA PRO A 31 17.97 -58.82 43.24
C PRO A 31 19.23 -58.46 42.44
N GLU A 32 19.12 -58.23 41.16
CA GLU A 32 20.21 -57.85 40.23
C GLU A 32 20.45 -56.36 40.17
N GLY A 33 19.61 -55.52 40.84
CA GLY A 33 19.72 -54.05 40.77
C GLY A 33 18.40 -53.32 40.82
N VAL A 34 18.26 -52.21 40.01
CA VAL A 34 17.05 -51.42 39.91
C VAL A 34 16.59 -51.40 38.46
N VAL A 35 15.32 -51.77 38.26
CA VAL A 35 14.63 -51.64 36.96
C VAL A 35 14.02 -50.26 36.87
N LEU A 36 14.39 -49.51 35.83
CA LEU A 36 13.77 -48.22 35.47
C LEU A 36 12.73 -48.47 34.37
N THR A 37 11.50 -48.07 34.63
CA THR A 37 10.40 -48.14 33.69
C THR A 37 9.88 -46.73 33.37
N TYR A 38 9.87 -46.31 32.10
CA TYR A 38 9.23 -45.10 31.67
C TYR A 38 7.77 -45.37 31.29
N HIS A 39 6.85 -44.65 31.92
CA HIS A 39 5.44 -44.65 31.57
C HIS A 39 5.20 -43.48 30.59
N LEU A 40 4.87 -43.80 29.34
CA LEU A 40 4.70 -42.84 28.27
C LEU A 40 3.23 -42.46 28.12
N LEU A 41 2.95 -41.17 28.05
CA LEU A 41 1.62 -40.63 27.76
C LEU A 41 1.60 -40.12 26.31
N GLU A 42 0.96 -40.88 25.45
CA GLU A 42 0.90 -40.61 23.99
C GLU A 42 -0.03 -39.44 23.70
N ASN A 43 0.33 -38.66 22.64
CA ASN A 43 -0.58 -37.70 22.04
C ASN A 43 -1.82 -38.45 21.50
N PRO A 44 -2.97 -37.75 21.37
CA PRO A 44 -4.17 -38.37 20.78
C PRO A 44 -3.99 -38.69 19.29
N VAL A 45 -4.73 -39.70 18.84
CA VAL A 45 -4.86 -40.02 17.40
C VAL A 45 -5.69 -38.91 16.74
N LEU A 46 -5.19 -38.33 15.69
CA LEU A 46 -5.87 -37.24 14.94
C LEU A 46 -7.13 -37.81 14.26
N LYS A 47 -8.32 -37.25 14.58
CA LYS A 47 -9.59 -37.56 13.95
C LYS A 47 -10.04 -36.53 12.93
N SER A 48 -9.75 -35.25 13.20
CA SER A 48 -10.04 -34.19 12.26
C SER A 48 -9.08 -33.00 12.43
N LEU A 49 -8.90 -32.24 11.35
CA LEU A 49 -8.13 -30.99 11.35
C LEU A 49 -9.00 -29.88 10.79
N LYS A 50 -9.15 -28.79 11.55
CA LYS A 50 -9.92 -27.61 11.16
C LYS A 50 -9.09 -26.35 11.34
N ILE A 51 -9.12 -25.46 10.33
CA ILE A 51 -8.56 -24.12 10.42
C ILE A 51 -9.72 -23.12 10.40
N THR A 52 -9.63 -22.11 11.27
CA THR A 52 -10.67 -21.07 11.42
C THR A 52 -10.07 -19.68 11.55
N GLY A 53 -10.83 -18.63 11.16
CA GLY A 53 -10.40 -17.24 11.29
C GLY A 53 -9.55 -16.74 10.11
N ASN A 54 -9.27 -17.58 9.13
CA ASN A 54 -8.63 -17.21 7.87
C ASN A 54 -9.69 -16.62 6.91
N THR A 55 -9.46 -15.40 6.45
CA THR A 55 -10.34 -14.72 5.49
C THR A 55 -9.62 -14.35 4.20
N VAL A 56 -8.29 -14.21 4.23
CA VAL A 56 -7.46 -13.81 3.09
C VAL A 56 -6.73 -14.97 2.44
N GLU A 57 -6.49 -16.06 3.19
CA GLU A 57 -5.91 -17.28 2.67
C GLU A 57 -6.99 -18.38 2.58
N LYS A 58 -6.94 -19.19 1.54
CA LYS A 58 -7.88 -20.31 1.38
C LYS A 58 -7.56 -21.43 2.36
N THR A 59 -8.60 -21.98 2.94
CA THR A 59 -8.46 -23.08 3.92
C THR A 59 -7.73 -24.27 3.32
N GLU A 60 -8.00 -24.62 2.06
CA GLU A 60 -7.36 -25.72 1.36
C GLU A 60 -5.84 -25.53 1.23
N ASP A 61 -5.41 -24.29 0.89
CA ASP A 61 -3.99 -23.96 0.75
C ASP A 61 -3.26 -24.01 2.10
N LEU A 62 -3.93 -23.61 3.18
CA LEU A 62 -3.38 -23.69 4.53
C LEU A 62 -3.32 -25.14 5.04
N LEU A 63 -4.34 -25.95 4.77
CA LEU A 63 -4.37 -27.37 5.12
C LEU A 63 -3.25 -28.15 4.40
N ALA A 64 -2.91 -27.78 3.18
CA ALA A 64 -1.80 -28.38 2.43
C ALA A 64 -0.43 -28.14 3.11
N LEU A 65 -0.31 -27.12 3.96
CA LEU A 65 0.91 -26.85 4.75
C LEU A 65 1.02 -27.70 6.00
N VAL A 66 -0.08 -28.38 6.39
CA VAL A 66 -0.18 -29.23 7.59
C VAL A 66 -0.54 -30.64 7.15
N PRO A 67 0.43 -31.43 6.62
CA PRO A 67 0.19 -32.75 6.03
C PRO A 67 -0.02 -33.85 7.09
N LEU A 68 -0.63 -33.51 8.22
CA LEU A 68 -1.01 -34.46 9.26
C LEU A 68 -2.14 -35.37 8.75
N LYS A 69 -1.99 -36.67 8.98
CA LYS A 69 -2.96 -37.66 8.50
C LYS A 69 -3.95 -38.03 9.59
N VAL A 70 -5.23 -37.99 9.24
CA VAL A 70 -6.31 -38.51 10.08
C VAL A 70 -6.12 -40.01 10.27
N GLY A 71 -6.25 -40.48 11.53
CA GLY A 71 -6.04 -41.87 11.92
C GLY A 71 -4.62 -42.18 12.39
N GLU A 72 -3.66 -41.27 12.30
CA GLU A 72 -2.31 -41.42 12.82
C GLU A 72 -2.15 -40.71 14.18
N LEU A 73 -1.17 -41.16 14.97
CA LEU A 73 -0.79 -40.54 16.24
C LEU A 73 -0.23 -39.14 15.94
N MET A 74 -0.74 -38.13 16.63
CA MET A 74 -0.30 -36.74 16.38
C MET A 74 1.15 -36.56 16.84
N ASN A 75 1.97 -35.99 15.95
CA ASN A 75 3.32 -35.56 16.30
C ASN A 75 3.34 -34.05 16.59
N SER A 76 3.59 -33.69 17.86
CA SER A 76 3.58 -32.29 18.31
C SER A 76 4.74 -31.44 17.75
N VAL A 77 5.87 -32.06 17.39
CA VAL A 77 7.03 -31.42 16.80
C VAL A 77 6.71 -31.06 15.33
N GLU A 78 6.13 -32.00 14.58
CA GLU A 78 5.71 -31.78 13.21
C GLU A 78 4.61 -30.72 13.13
N LEU A 79 3.60 -30.80 14.00
CA LEU A 79 2.53 -29.82 14.09
C LEU A 79 3.09 -28.41 14.33
N ARG A 80 4.03 -28.25 15.26
CA ARG A 80 4.65 -26.95 15.55
C ARG A 80 5.37 -26.37 14.33
N ARG A 81 6.11 -27.22 13.61
CA ARG A 81 6.79 -26.83 12.36
C ARG A 81 5.79 -26.43 11.29
N ASP A 82 4.69 -27.15 11.13
CA ASP A 82 3.70 -26.88 10.12
C ASP A 82 2.87 -25.63 10.43
N VAL A 83 2.55 -25.39 11.69
CA VAL A 83 1.97 -24.13 12.20
C VAL A 83 2.89 -22.94 11.86
N GLN A 84 4.19 -23.12 11.96
CA GLN A 84 5.16 -22.09 11.59
C GLN A 84 5.12 -21.79 10.09
N LYS A 85 4.96 -22.78 9.21
CA LYS A 85 4.79 -22.58 7.76
C LYS A 85 3.53 -21.75 7.44
N ILE A 86 2.43 -21.95 8.17
CA ILE A 86 1.24 -21.10 8.03
C ILE A 86 1.58 -19.66 8.35
N GLN A 87 2.28 -19.37 9.43
CA GLN A 87 2.68 -18.00 9.78
C GLN A 87 3.63 -17.38 8.74
N GLU A 88 4.57 -18.17 8.22
CA GLU A 88 5.48 -17.74 7.16
C GLU A 88 4.73 -17.40 5.87
N ARG A 89 3.71 -18.19 5.50
CA ARG A 89 2.84 -17.91 4.35
C ARG A 89 2.15 -16.55 4.50
N TYR A 90 1.49 -16.30 5.64
CA TYR A 90 0.87 -15.01 5.92
C TYR A 90 1.85 -13.84 5.84
N ARG A 91 3.06 -14.00 6.42
CA ARG A 91 4.10 -12.97 6.35
C ARG A 91 4.59 -12.73 4.93
N ALA A 92 4.79 -13.79 4.15
CA ALA A 92 5.20 -13.71 2.74
C ALA A 92 4.19 -12.93 1.90
N ASP A 93 2.88 -13.04 2.21
CA ASP A 93 1.81 -12.29 1.53
C ASP A 93 1.55 -10.90 2.13
N GLY A 94 2.34 -10.52 3.16
CA GLY A 94 2.32 -9.19 3.77
C GLY A 94 1.41 -9.05 5.00
N TYR A 95 0.75 -10.12 5.45
CA TYR A 95 -0.11 -10.13 6.62
C TYR A 95 0.67 -10.35 7.91
N ILE A 96 1.56 -9.42 8.23
CA ILE A 96 2.54 -9.52 9.33
C ILE A 96 1.93 -9.55 10.73
N LEU A 97 0.66 -9.19 10.87
CA LEU A 97 -0.07 -9.23 12.14
C LEU A 97 -0.85 -10.53 12.34
N ALA A 98 -0.92 -11.38 11.33
CA ALA A 98 -1.58 -12.68 11.45
C ALA A 98 -0.87 -13.56 12.48
N LYS A 99 -1.65 -14.12 13.39
CA LYS A 99 -1.16 -14.97 14.48
C LYS A 99 -2.07 -16.18 14.65
N ILE A 100 -1.49 -17.30 15.01
CA ILE A 100 -2.25 -18.42 15.54
C ILE A 100 -2.52 -18.12 17.00
N THR A 101 -3.79 -17.93 17.35
CA THR A 101 -4.23 -17.52 18.70
C THR A 101 -4.65 -18.69 19.53
N ASP A 102 -5.00 -19.80 18.91
CA ASP A 102 -5.38 -21.03 19.60
C ASP A 102 -4.99 -22.24 18.75
N LEU A 103 -4.45 -23.24 19.43
CA LEU A 103 -4.07 -24.54 18.87
C LEU A 103 -4.58 -25.58 19.85
N ASN A 104 -5.81 -26.02 19.64
CA ASN A 104 -6.48 -26.90 20.56
C ASN A 104 -6.78 -28.25 19.92
N ILE A 105 -6.42 -29.32 20.65
CA ILE A 105 -6.85 -30.68 20.34
C ILE A 105 -7.72 -31.18 21.49
N ASP A 106 -8.92 -31.64 21.16
CA ASP A 106 -9.82 -32.21 22.15
C ASP A 106 -9.46 -33.67 22.49
N LYS A 107 -10.13 -34.20 23.50
CA LYS A 107 -9.92 -35.59 23.94
C LYS A 107 -10.31 -36.63 22.89
N GLU A 108 -11.15 -36.26 21.97
CA GLU A 108 -11.59 -37.08 20.85
C GLU A 108 -10.59 -37.07 19.68
N GLY A 109 -9.58 -36.17 19.68
CA GLY A 109 -8.56 -36.08 18.65
C GLY A 109 -8.92 -35.10 17.55
N ASN A 110 -9.83 -34.14 17.76
CA ASN A 110 -10.12 -33.07 16.81
C ASN A 110 -9.20 -31.87 17.05
N LEU A 111 -8.35 -31.57 16.07
CA LEU A 111 -7.43 -30.44 16.10
C LEU A 111 -8.05 -29.22 15.47
N THR A 112 -8.10 -28.11 16.20
CA THR A 112 -8.53 -26.80 15.70
C THR A 112 -7.37 -25.81 15.76
N ILE A 113 -7.03 -25.21 14.62
CA ILE A 113 -6.08 -24.11 14.48
C ILE A 113 -6.88 -22.83 14.28
N LYS A 114 -6.80 -21.91 15.23
CA LYS A 114 -7.48 -20.61 15.14
C LYS A 114 -6.52 -19.52 14.78
N ILE A 115 -6.80 -18.85 13.69
CA ILE A 115 -6.00 -17.73 13.16
C ILE A 115 -6.71 -16.42 13.49
N ASN A 116 -5.93 -15.42 13.86
CA ASN A 116 -6.35 -14.04 13.93
C ASN A 116 -5.47 -13.22 12.98
N GLU A 117 -6.06 -12.64 11.97
CA GLU A 117 -5.34 -11.95 10.89
C GLU A 117 -4.96 -10.50 11.23
N GLY A 118 -5.47 -9.96 12.34
CA GLY A 118 -5.19 -8.58 12.76
C GLY A 118 -5.86 -7.55 11.85
N THR A 119 -7.01 -7.01 12.26
CA THR A 119 -7.83 -6.10 11.42
C THR A 119 -7.48 -4.64 11.62
N ILE A 120 -7.71 -3.83 10.58
CA ILE A 120 -7.62 -2.38 10.64
C ILE A 120 -8.89 -1.83 11.29
N GLU A 121 -8.76 -1.19 12.46
CA GLU A 121 -9.86 -0.51 13.14
C GLU A 121 -10.08 0.91 12.62
N GLY A 122 -9.03 1.55 12.14
CA GLY A 122 -9.12 2.91 11.63
C GLY A 122 -7.82 3.45 11.06
N PHE A 123 -7.95 4.62 10.46
CA PHE A 123 -6.83 5.43 9.99
C PHE A 123 -6.83 6.76 10.74
N LYS A 124 -5.65 7.26 11.10
CA LYS A 124 -5.46 8.59 11.67
C LYS A 124 -4.40 9.33 10.88
N VAL A 125 -4.56 10.64 10.74
CA VAL A 125 -3.56 11.52 10.12
C VAL A 125 -3.07 12.50 11.15
N LYS A 126 -1.76 12.74 11.19
CA LYS A 126 -1.11 13.70 12.08
C LYS A 126 -0.05 14.51 11.34
N GLY A 127 0.10 15.77 11.74
CA GLY A 127 1.13 16.67 11.20
C GLY A 127 0.69 17.46 9.97
N ASN A 128 -0.46 17.16 9.38
CA ASN A 128 -1.05 17.97 8.33
C ASN A 128 -1.71 19.23 8.95
N LYS A 129 -1.36 20.38 8.40
CA LYS A 129 -1.91 21.69 8.80
C LYS A 129 -2.77 22.30 7.70
N LYS A 130 -2.27 22.26 6.47
CA LYS A 130 -2.94 22.76 5.25
C LYS A 130 -3.74 21.66 4.58
N THR A 131 -3.10 20.50 4.35
CA THR A 131 -3.69 19.36 3.63
C THR A 131 -4.82 18.74 4.44
N LYS A 132 -5.97 18.53 3.82
CA LYS A 132 -7.12 17.86 4.46
C LYS A 132 -6.88 16.38 4.60
N ASP A 133 -7.37 15.76 5.70
CA ASP A 133 -7.20 14.33 5.98
C ASP A 133 -7.65 13.44 4.81
N TYR A 134 -8.81 13.76 4.21
CA TYR A 134 -9.35 12.96 3.10
C TYR A 134 -8.42 12.89 1.88
N VAL A 135 -7.55 13.91 1.67
CA VAL A 135 -6.57 13.93 0.58
C VAL A 135 -5.52 12.84 0.77
N ILE A 136 -5.17 12.56 2.02
CA ILE A 136 -4.25 11.49 2.38
C ILE A 136 -4.99 10.16 2.40
N LEU A 137 -6.15 10.10 3.06
CA LEU A 137 -6.91 8.88 3.29
C LEU A 137 -7.46 8.25 1.99
N ARG A 138 -7.77 9.06 0.97
CA ARG A 138 -8.20 8.54 -0.34
C ARG A 138 -7.11 7.74 -1.07
N GLU A 139 -5.85 7.91 -0.68
CA GLU A 139 -4.71 7.17 -1.25
C GLU A 139 -4.52 5.77 -0.63
N MET A 140 -5.28 5.43 0.40
CA MET A 140 -5.17 4.15 1.08
C MET A 140 -5.63 3.00 0.18
N ARG A 141 -4.86 1.91 0.19
CA ARG A 141 -5.14 0.66 -0.55
C ARG A 141 -5.85 -0.38 0.29
N GLN A 142 -6.14 -0.04 1.53
CA GLN A 142 -6.87 -0.87 2.48
C GLN A 142 -8.02 -0.08 3.10
N LYS A 143 -9.02 -0.81 3.57
CA LYS A 143 -10.20 -0.24 4.23
C LYS A 143 -10.25 -0.67 5.69
N VAL A 144 -11.01 0.07 6.48
CA VAL A 144 -11.36 -0.32 7.84
C VAL A 144 -12.12 -1.66 7.79
N GLY A 145 -11.78 -2.57 8.69
CA GLY A 145 -12.32 -3.93 8.77
C GLY A 145 -11.53 -4.97 7.98
N GLU A 146 -10.65 -4.58 7.06
CA GLU A 146 -9.77 -5.53 6.36
C GLU A 146 -8.59 -5.96 7.25
N PRO A 147 -8.07 -7.19 7.08
CA PRO A 147 -6.81 -7.61 7.66
C PRO A 147 -5.66 -6.70 7.23
N PHE A 148 -4.82 -6.30 8.20
CA PHE A 148 -3.68 -5.44 7.93
C PHE A 148 -2.67 -6.12 7.00
N ASN A 149 -2.27 -5.42 5.94
CA ASN A 149 -1.26 -5.90 4.99
C ASN A 149 -0.15 -4.86 4.77
N ALA A 150 1.07 -5.23 5.12
CA ALA A 150 2.23 -4.34 5.03
C ALA A 150 2.56 -3.93 3.59
N LYS A 151 2.39 -4.82 2.60
CA LYS A 151 2.63 -4.51 1.18
C LYS A 151 1.64 -3.46 0.66
N LYS A 152 0.35 -3.58 1.02
CA LYS A 152 -0.68 -2.58 0.68
C LYS A 152 -0.43 -1.25 1.39
N THR A 153 0.04 -1.28 2.65
CA THR A 153 0.43 -0.07 3.40
C THR A 153 1.63 0.62 2.74
N GLN A 154 2.64 -0.14 2.32
CA GLN A 154 3.77 0.40 1.58
C GLN A 154 3.34 1.04 0.25
N ARG A 155 2.38 0.45 -0.44
CA ARG A 155 1.79 1.02 -1.66
C ARG A 155 1.06 2.33 -1.38
N SER A 156 0.28 2.37 -0.29
CA SER A 156 -0.38 3.60 0.16
C SER A 156 0.64 4.69 0.49
N TRP A 157 1.74 4.33 1.15
CA TRP A 157 2.84 5.24 1.44
C TRP A 157 3.45 5.85 0.16
N GLN A 158 3.71 5.04 -0.86
CA GLN A 158 4.21 5.53 -2.16
C GLN A 158 3.23 6.51 -2.79
N ARG A 159 1.92 6.21 -2.74
CA ARG A 159 0.88 7.09 -3.29
C ARG A 159 0.81 8.43 -2.58
N VAL A 160 0.86 8.43 -1.24
CA VAL A 160 0.89 9.67 -0.45
C VAL A 160 2.15 10.49 -0.72
N ASN A 161 3.32 9.85 -0.82
CA ASN A 161 4.57 10.51 -1.20
C ASN A 161 4.49 11.14 -2.59
N ASN A 162 3.88 10.45 -3.55
CA ASN A 162 3.74 10.90 -4.94
C ASN A 162 2.79 12.11 -5.08
N LEU A 163 1.99 12.44 -4.06
CA LEU A 163 1.25 13.70 -4.03
C LEU A 163 2.19 14.91 -4.09
N GLY A 164 3.42 14.77 -3.58
CA GLY A 164 4.41 15.82 -3.59
C GLY A 164 4.14 16.95 -2.59
N PHE A 165 3.27 16.75 -1.60
CA PHE A 165 2.87 17.75 -0.59
C PHE A 165 3.67 17.66 0.71
N PHE A 166 4.44 16.59 0.88
CA PHE A 166 5.12 16.25 2.13
C PHE A 166 6.62 16.12 1.93
N GLU A 167 7.39 16.57 2.94
CA GLU A 167 8.82 16.30 3.07
C GLU A 167 9.03 14.88 3.60
N GLU A 168 8.15 14.44 4.52
CA GLU A 168 8.20 13.15 5.16
C GLU A 168 6.80 12.56 5.31
N VAL A 169 6.68 11.25 5.09
CA VAL A 169 5.48 10.45 5.33
C VAL A 169 5.90 9.19 6.07
N SER A 170 5.38 8.99 7.27
CA SER A 170 5.74 7.85 8.14
C SER A 170 4.48 7.17 8.69
N PRO A 171 4.05 6.04 8.09
CA PRO A 171 2.98 5.25 8.66
C PRO A 171 3.44 4.50 9.91
N LYS A 172 2.64 4.51 10.96
CA LYS A 172 2.84 3.75 12.19
C LYS A 172 1.63 2.88 12.48
N ILE A 173 1.89 1.68 12.96
CA ILE A 173 0.85 0.78 13.43
C ILE A 173 0.75 0.97 14.95
N VAL A 174 -0.43 1.34 15.42
CA VAL A 174 -0.70 1.47 16.85
C VAL A 174 -1.84 0.54 17.25
N PRO A 175 -1.86 0.00 18.49
CA PRO A 175 -2.97 -0.83 18.94
C PRO A 175 -4.31 -0.10 18.82
N GLY A 176 -5.34 -0.83 18.39
CA GLY A 176 -6.72 -0.36 18.40
C GLY A 176 -7.37 -0.52 19.78
N VAL A 177 -8.64 -0.18 19.87
CA VAL A 177 -9.46 -0.40 21.08
C VAL A 177 -9.87 -1.87 21.17
N ASN A 178 -10.21 -2.46 20.02
CA ASN A 178 -10.58 -3.86 19.97
C ASN A 178 -9.34 -4.79 20.06
N PRO A 179 -9.44 -5.94 20.75
CA PRO A 179 -8.36 -6.91 20.77
C PRO A 179 -7.97 -7.35 19.34
N ASN A 180 -6.66 -7.40 19.07
CA ASN A 180 -6.10 -7.75 17.76
C ASN A 180 -6.46 -6.82 16.59
N ALA A 181 -7.03 -5.65 16.88
CA ALA A 181 -7.22 -4.58 15.90
C ALA A 181 -6.12 -3.53 15.99
N VAL A 182 -5.85 -2.88 14.88
CA VAL A 182 -4.83 -1.83 14.79
C VAL A 182 -5.37 -0.58 14.13
N VAL A 183 -4.83 0.57 14.53
CA VAL A 183 -5.02 1.83 13.83
C VAL A 183 -3.74 2.15 13.07
N VAL A 184 -3.86 2.46 11.78
CA VAL A 184 -2.73 2.92 10.98
C VAL A 184 -2.66 4.44 11.05
N GLU A 185 -1.65 4.95 11.72
CA GLU A 185 -1.41 6.37 11.94
C GLU A 185 -0.43 6.90 10.89
N TRP A 186 -0.88 7.86 10.07
CA TRP A 186 -0.07 8.51 9.04
C TRP A 186 0.51 9.81 9.58
N ASN A 187 1.77 9.80 9.95
CA ASN A 187 2.48 11.00 10.38
C ASN A 187 3.12 11.65 9.17
N VAL A 188 2.76 12.91 8.90
CA VAL A 188 3.24 13.66 7.74
C VAL A 188 3.91 14.96 8.17
N LYS A 189 4.90 15.40 7.40
CA LYS A 189 5.50 16.72 7.49
C LYS A 189 5.28 17.44 6.18
N GLU A 190 4.46 18.50 6.20
CA GLU A 190 4.12 19.26 5.01
C GLU A 190 5.27 20.11 4.51
N LYS A 191 5.35 20.24 3.18
CA LYS A 191 6.20 21.23 2.51
C LYS A 191 5.37 22.32 1.83
N ARG A 192 6.04 23.37 1.39
CA ARG A 192 5.39 24.40 0.57
C ARG A 192 5.00 23.79 -0.78
N THR A 193 3.76 24.03 -1.20
CA THR A 193 3.17 23.53 -2.46
C THR A 193 2.99 24.62 -3.51
N GLY A 194 3.30 25.87 -3.16
CA GLY A 194 3.39 26.98 -4.11
C GLY A 194 4.53 26.75 -5.09
N THR A 195 4.27 27.01 -6.36
CA THR A 195 5.23 26.87 -7.45
C THR A 195 5.47 28.21 -8.13
N PHE A 196 6.71 28.47 -8.48
CA PHE A 196 7.13 29.60 -9.27
C PHE A 196 8.11 29.09 -10.32
N SER A 197 7.85 29.36 -11.59
CA SER A 197 8.68 28.92 -12.70
C SER A 197 8.93 30.08 -13.66
N VAL A 198 10.16 30.18 -14.10
CA VAL A 198 10.58 31.09 -15.18
C VAL A 198 11.19 30.20 -16.27
N GLY A 199 10.78 30.42 -17.50
CA GLY A 199 11.31 29.73 -18.67
C GLY A 199 11.69 30.72 -19.76
N ALA A 200 12.70 30.35 -20.54
CA ALA A 200 13.03 31.04 -21.77
C ALA A 200 13.30 29.99 -22.87
N GLY A 201 12.90 30.26 -24.07
CA GLY A 201 13.09 29.40 -25.22
C GLY A 201 13.33 30.23 -26.49
N TYR A 202 13.70 29.57 -27.56
CA TYR A 202 13.80 30.15 -28.87
C TYR A 202 13.10 29.24 -29.86
N SER A 203 12.24 29.85 -30.67
CA SER A 203 11.59 29.22 -31.83
C SER A 203 12.05 29.97 -33.07
N SER A 204 12.31 29.25 -34.16
CA SER A 204 12.61 29.91 -35.45
C SER A 204 11.43 30.67 -36.03
N GLN A 205 10.23 30.39 -35.52
CA GLN A 205 8.98 31.01 -35.96
C GLN A 205 8.55 32.19 -35.06
N ASP A 206 8.75 32.06 -33.74
CA ASP A 206 8.26 33.00 -32.73
C ASP A 206 9.40 33.81 -32.07
N GLY A 207 10.66 33.60 -32.52
CA GLY A 207 11.81 34.25 -31.89
C GLY A 207 12.10 33.80 -30.48
N VAL A 208 12.46 34.74 -29.61
CA VAL A 208 12.67 34.47 -28.16
C VAL A 208 11.34 34.40 -27.46
N ILE A 209 11.11 33.32 -26.71
CA ILE A 209 9.92 33.10 -25.89
C ILE A 209 10.30 33.18 -24.44
N GLY A 210 9.61 34.01 -23.64
CA GLY A 210 9.72 34.10 -22.21
C GLY A 210 8.43 33.59 -21.55
N MET A 211 8.56 32.85 -20.43
CA MET A 211 7.42 32.33 -19.68
C MET A 211 7.60 32.56 -18.19
N LEU A 212 6.54 33.02 -17.54
CA LEU A 212 6.41 33.13 -16.09
C LEU A 212 5.17 32.37 -15.63
N SER A 213 5.33 31.44 -14.68
CA SER A 213 4.21 30.68 -14.13
C SER A 213 4.22 30.73 -12.61
N VAL A 214 3.05 30.96 -12.03
CA VAL A 214 2.79 30.90 -10.58
C VAL A 214 1.64 29.95 -10.31
N GLY A 215 1.77 29.11 -9.31
CA GLY A 215 0.72 28.14 -8.99
C GLY A 215 0.81 27.59 -7.57
N ASP A 216 -0.12 26.69 -7.28
CA ASP A 216 -0.13 25.89 -6.05
C ASP A 216 -0.65 24.49 -6.41
N THR A 217 0.11 23.47 -6.11
CA THR A 217 -0.23 22.06 -6.41
C THR A 217 -1.16 21.45 -5.38
N ASN A 218 -1.36 22.11 -4.23
CA ASN A 218 -2.28 21.70 -3.16
C ASN A 218 -3.09 22.93 -2.70
N PHE A 219 -3.83 23.51 -3.62
CA PHE A 219 -4.59 24.73 -3.34
C PHE A 219 -5.61 24.50 -2.24
N ARG A 220 -5.57 25.34 -1.20
CA ARG A 220 -6.39 25.24 0.02
C ARG A 220 -6.28 23.90 0.75
N GLY A 221 -5.30 23.05 0.41
CA GLY A 221 -5.11 21.74 1.04
C GLY A 221 -6.06 20.66 0.55
N THR A 222 -6.75 20.86 -0.56
CA THR A 222 -7.73 19.94 -1.14
C THR A 222 -7.12 18.94 -2.14
N GLY A 223 -5.83 19.11 -2.42
CA GLY A 223 -5.12 18.35 -3.46
C GLY A 223 -5.39 18.88 -4.87
N ASP A 224 -6.08 20.01 -4.99
CA ASP A 224 -6.30 20.67 -6.28
C ASP A 224 -5.07 21.46 -6.68
N ALA A 225 -4.82 21.57 -7.98
CA ALA A 225 -3.77 22.41 -8.51
C ALA A 225 -4.36 23.60 -9.27
N VAL A 226 -3.76 24.77 -9.04
CA VAL A 226 -4.07 26.02 -9.74
C VAL A 226 -2.78 26.56 -10.31
N SER A 227 -2.79 27.06 -11.55
CA SER A 227 -1.66 27.77 -12.12
C SER A 227 -2.12 28.92 -13.02
N ILE A 228 -1.33 29.99 -13.01
CA ILE A 228 -1.45 31.13 -13.90
C ILE A 228 -0.12 31.23 -14.64
N THR A 229 -0.15 31.26 -15.96
CA THR A 229 1.04 31.39 -16.80
C THR A 229 0.90 32.61 -17.70
N TYR A 230 1.96 33.38 -17.75
CA TYR A 230 2.13 34.51 -18.69
C TYR A 230 3.29 34.19 -19.60
N GLU A 231 3.11 34.43 -20.91
CA GLU A 231 4.08 34.15 -21.96
C GLU A 231 4.26 35.44 -22.83
N VAL A 232 5.49 35.67 -23.26
CA VAL A 232 5.84 36.70 -24.24
C VAL A 232 6.66 36.01 -25.33
N SER A 233 6.44 36.42 -26.59
CA SER A 233 7.19 35.84 -27.71
C SER A 233 7.49 36.94 -28.76
N GLY A 234 8.63 36.79 -29.44
CA GLY A 234 9.08 37.73 -30.47
C GLY A 234 9.70 39.02 -29.93
N ASP A 235 10.01 39.90 -30.83
CA ASP A 235 10.55 41.23 -30.56
C ASP A 235 9.45 42.26 -30.34
N ASP A 236 8.18 41.92 -30.68
CA ASP A 236 7.03 42.79 -30.49
C ASP A 236 6.41 42.59 -29.09
N THR A 237 6.20 43.70 -28.39
CA THR A 237 5.56 43.73 -27.07
C THR A 237 4.09 43.32 -27.11
N ASP A 238 3.45 43.24 -28.26
CA ASP A 238 2.05 42.84 -28.42
C ASP A 238 1.89 41.30 -28.52
N ALA A 239 2.98 40.59 -28.82
CA ALA A 239 3.00 39.11 -28.82
C ALA A 239 3.10 38.55 -27.41
N HIS A 240 1.96 38.43 -26.74
CA HIS A 240 1.87 37.91 -25.39
C HIS A 240 0.68 36.98 -25.16
N GLY A 241 0.77 36.19 -24.11
CA GLY A 241 -0.29 35.24 -23.76
C GLY A 241 -0.45 35.05 -22.28
N TYR A 242 -1.64 34.64 -21.86
CA TYR A 242 -1.90 34.20 -20.51
C TYR A 242 -2.82 33.00 -20.52
N SER A 243 -2.62 32.13 -19.53
CA SER A 243 -3.50 31.01 -19.29
C SER A 243 -3.72 30.78 -17.80
N VAL A 244 -4.93 30.32 -17.46
CA VAL A 244 -5.29 29.89 -16.12
C VAL A 244 -5.73 28.43 -16.19
N SER A 245 -5.19 27.60 -15.32
CA SER A 245 -5.51 26.18 -15.25
C SER A 245 -5.93 25.81 -13.82
N TYR A 246 -6.99 25.01 -13.73
CA TYR A 246 -7.44 24.38 -12.49
C TYR A 246 -7.56 22.88 -12.72
N ARG A 247 -6.98 22.08 -11.82
CA ARG A 247 -7.01 20.62 -11.87
C ARG A 247 -7.53 20.04 -10.57
N HIS A 248 -8.58 19.21 -10.68
CA HIS A 248 -9.13 18.43 -9.56
C HIS A 248 -8.84 16.94 -9.76
N PRO A 249 -8.05 16.30 -8.86
CA PRO A 249 -7.53 14.95 -9.10
C PRO A 249 -8.53 13.83 -8.86
N TRP A 250 -9.66 14.09 -8.17
CA TRP A 250 -10.61 13.06 -7.75
C TRP A 250 -12.07 13.54 -7.90
N ILE A 251 -12.56 13.64 -9.15
CA ILE A 251 -13.96 14.00 -9.41
C ILE A 251 -14.92 12.93 -8.88
N ASP A 252 -14.50 11.65 -8.97
CA ASP A 252 -15.27 10.50 -8.58
C ASP A 252 -14.42 9.43 -7.86
N GLN A 253 -15.09 8.39 -7.32
CA GLN A 253 -14.43 7.26 -6.65
C GLN A 253 -13.51 6.43 -7.57
N LYS A 254 -13.63 6.60 -8.90
CA LYS A 254 -12.77 5.94 -9.90
C LYS A 254 -11.50 6.75 -10.21
N GLN A 255 -11.20 7.77 -9.39
CA GLN A 255 -10.01 8.61 -9.51
C GLN A 255 -9.97 9.40 -10.83
N THR A 256 -11.13 9.82 -11.35
CA THR A 256 -11.18 10.63 -12.55
C THR A 256 -10.59 12.01 -12.25
N VAL A 257 -9.58 12.41 -13.00
CA VAL A 257 -8.97 13.73 -12.94
C VAL A 257 -9.73 14.67 -13.88
N GLY A 258 -10.08 15.86 -13.41
CA GLY A 258 -10.61 16.93 -14.25
C GLY A 258 -9.65 18.10 -14.31
N THR A 259 -9.46 18.65 -15.50
CA THR A 259 -8.68 19.87 -15.70
C THR A 259 -9.49 20.83 -16.56
N ILE A 260 -9.57 22.07 -16.13
CA ILE A 260 -10.12 23.17 -16.90
C ILE A 260 -8.98 24.15 -17.15
N ARG A 261 -8.83 24.58 -18.40
CA ARG A 261 -7.86 25.59 -18.81
C ARG A 261 -8.54 26.61 -19.67
N VAL A 262 -8.29 27.88 -19.39
CA VAL A 262 -8.67 29.02 -20.27
C VAL A 262 -7.41 29.77 -20.64
N TYR A 263 -7.37 30.25 -21.89
CA TYR A 263 -6.20 30.94 -22.41
C TYR A 263 -6.56 32.02 -23.44
N ASN A 264 -5.68 32.99 -23.52
CA ASN A 264 -5.65 34.00 -24.55
C ASN A 264 -4.18 34.25 -24.92
N ARG A 265 -3.83 34.05 -26.17
CA ARG A 265 -2.44 34.13 -26.66
C ARG A 265 -2.41 34.88 -27.99
N THR A 266 -1.44 35.74 -28.12
CA THR A 266 -1.15 36.47 -29.35
C THR A 266 0.27 36.14 -29.75
N TYR A 267 0.45 35.67 -30.96
CA TYR A 267 1.75 35.35 -31.55
C TYR A 267 1.93 36.18 -32.81
N GLU A 268 3.18 36.60 -33.07
CA GLU A 268 3.61 37.15 -34.33
C GLU A 268 4.01 36.04 -35.28
N TYR A 269 3.53 36.09 -36.51
CA TYR A 269 3.87 35.14 -37.55
C TYR A 269 4.48 35.89 -38.70
N ASP A 270 5.69 35.47 -39.13
CA ASP A 270 6.34 35.93 -40.33
C ASP A 270 5.93 35.05 -41.51
N ASP A 271 5.48 35.69 -42.58
CA ASP A 271 5.14 35.02 -43.84
C ASP A 271 6.29 35.15 -44.83
N TYR A 272 6.59 34.06 -45.54
CA TYR A 272 7.68 33.95 -46.49
C TYR A 272 7.14 33.42 -47.82
N ASN A 273 7.71 33.89 -48.94
CA ASN A 273 7.37 33.36 -50.26
C ASN A 273 8.03 31.98 -50.49
N ASP A 274 7.72 31.35 -51.63
CA ASP A 274 8.27 30.07 -52.05
C ASP A 274 9.80 30.06 -52.20
N ASP A 275 10.40 31.25 -52.42
CA ASP A 275 11.84 31.46 -52.55
C ASP A 275 12.53 31.70 -51.17
N GLY A 276 11.74 31.80 -50.09
CA GLY A 276 12.22 32.03 -48.74
C GLY A 276 12.42 33.49 -48.35
N ASP A 277 11.93 34.44 -49.18
CA ASP A 277 12.00 35.86 -48.88
C ASP A 277 10.82 36.26 -47.98
N TYR A 278 11.11 37.08 -46.97
CA TYR A 278 10.13 37.64 -46.07
C TYR A 278 9.09 38.48 -46.81
N ILE A 279 7.79 38.24 -46.56
CA ILE A 279 6.68 38.99 -47.11
C ILE A 279 6.16 40.02 -46.12
N GLU A 280 5.61 39.53 -45.01
CA GLU A 280 5.01 40.37 -43.97
C GLU A 280 4.92 39.62 -42.63
N SER A 281 4.78 40.37 -41.53
CA SER A 281 4.40 39.82 -40.20
C SER A 281 2.95 40.15 -39.92
N TYR A 282 2.25 39.20 -39.27
CA TYR A 282 0.89 39.43 -38.80
C TYR A 282 0.67 38.82 -37.42
N MET A 283 -0.17 39.48 -36.62
CA MET A 283 -0.56 38.99 -35.31
C MET A 283 -1.69 37.98 -35.42
N ARG A 284 -1.50 36.83 -34.83
CA ARG A 284 -2.52 35.79 -34.71
C ARG A 284 -2.91 35.57 -33.25
N LYS A 285 -4.20 35.78 -32.96
CA LYS A 285 -4.73 35.65 -31.61
C LYS A 285 -5.53 34.37 -31.46
N TYR A 286 -5.18 33.60 -30.43
CA TYR A 286 -5.89 32.40 -30.01
C TYR A 286 -6.55 32.64 -28.68
N SER A 287 -7.87 32.54 -28.57
CA SER A 287 -8.56 32.57 -27.32
C SER A 287 -9.47 31.34 -27.19
N GLY A 288 -9.55 30.78 -25.99
CA GLY A 288 -10.39 29.59 -25.83
C GLY A 288 -10.31 28.97 -24.44
N GLY A 289 -10.94 27.82 -24.38
CA GLY A 289 -10.92 26.98 -23.19
C GLY A 289 -10.94 25.50 -23.55
N GLU A 290 -10.43 24.71 -22.65
CA GLU A 290 -10.41 23.26 -22.75
C GLU A 290 -10.78 22.60 -21.45
N ILE A 291 -11.48 21.49 -21.54
CA ILE A 291 -11.82 20.60 -20.43
C ILE A 291 -11.21 19.25 -20.74
N THR A 292 -10.35 18.75 -19.85
CA THR A 292 -9.73 17.44 -19.96
C THR A 292 -10.21 16.57 -18.83
N LEU A 293 -10.68 15.37 -19.16
CA LEU A 293 -11.02 14.31 -18.22
C LEU A 293 -10.03 13.16 -18.40
N GLY A 294 -9.37 12.75 -17.30
CA GLY A 294 -8.44 11.64 -17.28
C GLY A 294 -8.95 10.55 -16.37
N ARG A 295 -9.09 9.31 -16.86
CA ARG A 295 -9.50 8.16 -16.06
C ARG A 295 -8.45 7.08 -16.06
N PRO A 296 -7.95 6.66 -14.87
CA PRO A 296 -7.10 5.50 -14.77
C PRO A 296 -7.83 4.24 -15.23
N VAL A 297 -7.23 3.49 -16.15
CA VAL A 297 -7.72 2.19 -16.63
C VAL A 297 -6.90 1.04 -16.03
N SER A 298 -5.69 1.34 -15.55
CA SER A 298 -4.84 0.45 -14.78
C SER A 298 -3.98 1.28 -13.81
N GLU A 299 -3.14 0.61 -13.03
CA GLU A 299 -2.23 1.30 -12.10
C GLU A 299 -1.20 2.20 -12.81
N TYR A 300 -0.87 1.88 -14.07
CA TYR A 300 0.17 2.55 -14.86
C TYR A 300 -0.37 3.26 -16.11
N SER A 301 -1.69 3.21 -16.36
CA SER A 301 -2.29 3.75 -17.58
C SER A 301 -3.50 4.60 -17.26
N THR A 302 -3.55 5.79 -17.87
CA THR A 302 -4.69 6.72 -17.76
C THR A 302 -5.11 7.15 -19.16
N ASN A 303 -6.39 7.05 -19.47
CA ASN A 303 -6.98 7.57 -20.71
C ASN A 303 -7.45 8.99 -20.48
N TYR A 304 -7.17 9.86 -21.46
CA TYR A 304 -7.58 11.27 -21.43
C TYR A 304 -8.51 11.58 -22.60
N ILE A 305 -9.54 12.39 -22.33
CA ILE A 305 -10.43 12.98 -23.32
C ILE A 305 -10.38 14.50 -23.09
N THR A 306 -10.07 15.25 -24.15
CA THR A 306 -10.03 16.70 -24.11
C THR A 306 -11.05 17.26 -25.09
N LEU A 307 -11.93 18.13 -24.58
CA LEU A 307 -12.83 18.96 -25.36
C LEU A 307 -12.26 20.37 -25.37
N ARG A 308 -12.09 20.93 -26.59
CA ARG A 308 -11.52 22.27 -26.82
C ARG A 308 -12.46 23.12 -27.64
N ASN A 309 -12.65 24.33 -27.18
CA ASN A 309 -13.26 25.41 -27.98
C ASN A 309 -12.22 26.53 -28.14
N ARG A 310 -11.90 26.89 -29.39
CA ARG A 310 -10.88 27.89 -29.71
C ARG A 310 -11.43 28.84 -30.80
N LYS A 311 -11.21 30.10 -30.59
CA LYS A 311 -11.40 31.15 -31.56
C LYS A 311 -10.04 31.63 -32.07
N ASP A 312 -9.86 31.72 -33.35
CA ASP A 312 -8.67 32.25 -34.02
C ASP A 312 -9.06 33.58 -34.67
N GLU A 313 -8.23 34.60 -34.47
CA GLU A 313 -8.35 35.93 -35.06
C GLU A 313 -7.01 36.29 -35.73
N TYR A 314 -7.10 36.85 -36.94
CA TYR A 314 -5.94 37.24 -37.75
C TYR A 314 -5.94 38.74 -37.96
#